data_1c2c897c28686f1f0ed4b8829b014537
#
_entry.id   1c2c897c28686f1f0ed4b8829b014537
#
_cell.length_a   1.000
_cell.length_b   1.000
_cell.length_c   1.000
_cell.angle_alpha   90.00
_cell.angle_beta   90.00
_cell.angle_gamma   90.00
#
_symmetry.space_group_name_H-M   'P 1'
#
loop_
_entity.id
_entity.type
_entity.pdbx_description
1 polymer ?
#
loop_
_entity_poly.entity_id
_entity_poly.type
_entity_poly.pdbx_seq_one_letter_code
_entity_poly.pdbx_strand_id
1 'polypeptide(L)'
;MTEKLDFSLLKTLTNLAGVSGREDEVRNYLKETLTPYADEIKTDVLGNLIVYKKGTSDKNLLLCAHMDEVGLMVRYVDDNGFLYFVTVGGIDPRTLLAQRVRVQTKNGPILGVIGTKPAHITTEADRAKAVPLSDLYIDTGLPAGKVHEQVEPGDPVVLDRQYEEFGDGRICAKALDDRAGVFVLAELVRTLKNPFYNVYAVFTVQEEVGLRGATTAAFGIEADLGFALDSTGAADIPGCAPHNHIVRVGGGVGVSVIDGRTITPTWLFEGLKDICRQEKINWQVRCAPRGGNDAGVIHLSKTGIPACALSLAARNIHSCVEVSAKSDMEALFQLVSYVAKHGIEQK
;
A
#
# COMPACT_ATOMS: atom_id res chain seq x y z
N MET A 1 11.46 20.61 16.71
CA MET A 1 12.32 19.48 16.33
C MET A 1 11.42 18.50 15.60
N THR A 2 11.68 18.21 14.33
CA THR A 2 10.97 17.17 13.57
C THR A 2 11.30 15.83 14.22
N GLU A 3 10.28 15.10 14.68
CA GLU A 3 10.43 13.73 15.18
C GLU A 3 11.04 12.88 14.07
N LYS A 4 12.12 12.19 14.34
CA LYS A 4 12.81 11.35 13.37
C LYS A 4 12.03 10.03 13.26
N LEU A 5 11.59 9.67 12.04
CA LEU A 5 10.89 8.41 11.80
C LEU A 5 11.79 7.19 12.01
N ASP A 6 11.22 6.13 12.57
CA ASP A 6 11.92 4.86 12.79
C ASP A 6 11.67 3.89 11.62
N PHE A 7 12.52 3.94 10.60
CA PHE A 7 12.42 3.09 9.41
C PHE A 7 12.59 1.58 9.68
N SER A 8 12.95 1.17 10.91
CA SER A 8 12.94 -0.25 11.28
C SER A 8 11.52 -0.83 11.27
N LEU A 9 10.50 -0.01 11.58
CA LEU A 9 9.11 -0.38 11.46
C LEU A 9 8.72 -0.66 10.01
N LEU A 10 9.11 0.22 9.07
CA LEU A 10 8.86 0.00 7.63
C LEU A 10 9.51 -1.29 7.13
N LYS A 11 10.78 -1.52 7.52
CA LYS A 11 11.50 -2.76 7.19
C LYS A 11 10.75 -4.00 7.66
N THR A 12 10.16 -3.98 8.85
CA THR A 12 9.35 -5.08 9.35
C THR A 12 8.07 -5.22 8.52
N LEU A 13 7.31 -4.14 8.34
CA LEU A 13 6.04 -4.14 7.62
C LEU A 13 6.16 -4.66 6.18
N THR A 14 7.22 -4.28 5.47
CA THR A 14 7.43 -4.74 4.08
C THR A 14 7.82 -6.22 3.98
N ASN A 15 8.30 -6.85 5.06
CA ASN A 15 8.65 -8.27 5.08
C ASN A 15 7.48 -9.18 5.45
N LEU A 16 6.44 -8.64 6.14
CA LEU A 16 5.26 -9.41 6.50
C LEU A 16 4.46 -9.81 5.25
N ALA A 17 3.79 -10.96 5.33
CA ALA A 17 2.88 -11.41 4.29
C ALA A 17 1.49 -10.78 4.48
N GLY A 18 0.85 -10.40 3.38
CA GLY A 18 -0.47 -9.76 3.46
C GLY A 18 -1.09 -9.55 2.08
N VAL A 19 -1.23 -10.59 1.28
CA VAL A 19 -2.01 -10.52 0.03
C VAL A 19 -3.46 -10.16 0.37
N SER A 20 -4.14 -9.39 -0.49
CA SER A 20 -5.53 -8.95 -0.28
C SER A 20 -6.44 -10.09 0.19
N GLY A 21 -7.12 -9.87 1.32
CA GLY A 21 -7.95 -10.86 2.01
C GLY A 21 -7.17 -11.87 2.88
N ARG A 22 -5.88 -11.64 3.08
CA ARG A 22 -4.97 -12.42 3.94
C ARG A 22 -4.00 -11.52 4.70
N GLU A 23 -4.49 -10.40 5.25
CA GLU A 23 -3.71 -9.36 5.91
C GLU A 23 -3.46 -9.63 7.40
N ASP A 24 -3.82 -10.81 7.90
CA ASP A 24 -3.80 -11.14 9.33
C ASP A 24 -2.45 -10.90 10.01
N GLU A 25 -1.34 -11.24 9.34
CA GLU A 25 0.01 -11.08 9.88
C GLU A 25 0.33 -9.61 10.11
N VAL A 26 0.03 -8.76 9.15
CA VAL A 26 0.23 -7.30 9.22
C VAL A 26 -0.67 -6.68 10.27
N ARG A 27 -1.95 -7.01 10.23
CA ARG A 27 -2.94 -6.50 11.19
C ARG A 27 -2.56 -6.84 12.63
N ASN A 28 -2.17 -8.09 12.89
CA ASN A 28 -1.81 -8.51 14.24
C ASN A 28 -0.55 -7.81 14.74
N TYR A 29 0.46 -7.67 13.88
CA TYR A 29 1.66 -6.90 14.20
C TYR A 29 1.36 -5.43 14.51
N LEU A 30 0.56 -4.76 13.68
CA LEU A 30 0.13 -3.38 13.91
C LEU A 30 -0.70 -3.24 15.20
N LYS A 31 -1.62 -4.17 15.45
CA LYS A 31 -2.44 -4.16 16.66
C LYS A 31 -1.59 -4.25 17.92
N GLU A 32 -0.63 -5.16 17.95
CA GLU A 32 0.31 -5.28 19.08
C GLU A 32 1.15 -4.01 19.24
N THR A 33 1.70 -3.50 18.14
CA THR A 33 2.58 -2.32 18.14
C THR A 33 1.85 -1.04 18.58
N LEU A 34 0.57 -0.87 18.18
CA LEU A 34 -0.17 0.38 18.37
C LEU A 34 -1.06 0.41 19.62
N THR A 35 -1.38 -0.73 20.22
CA THR A 35 -2.21 -0.80 21.44
C THR A 35 -1.74 0.16 22.56
N PRO A 36 -0.43 0.33 22.85
CA PRO A 36 0.01 1.25 23.90
C PRO A 36 -0.23 2.74 23.63
N TYR A 37 -0.53 3.09 22.37
CA TYR A 37 -0.66 4.47 21.91
C TYR A 37 -2.10 4.86 21.54
N ALA A 38 -3.01 3.91 21.53
CA ALA A 38 -4.41 4.10 21.15
C ALA A 38 -5.28 4.42 22.36
N ASP A 39 -6.30 5.29 22.18
CA ASP A 39 -7.38 5.40 23.15
C ASP A 39 -8.38 4.26 22.99
N GLU A 40 -8.65 3.87 21.73
CA GLU A 40 -9.39 2.65 21.37
C GLU A 40 -8.76 1.99 20.17
N ILE A 41 -8.80 0.64 20.13
CA ILE A 41 -8.37 -0.15 18.98
C ILE A 41 -9.33 -1.32 18.75
N LYS A 42 -9.79 -1.46 17.53
CA LYS A 42 -10.73 -2.54 17.14
C LYS A 42 -10.45 -3.06 15.75
N THR A 43 -10.85 -4.28 15.52
CA THR A 43 -10.88 -4.88 14.17
C THR A 43 -12.35 -5.02 13.77
N ASP A 44 -12.71 -4.56 12.58
CA ASP A 44 -14.06 -4.73 12.06
C ASP A 44 -14.27 -6.12 11.42
N VAL A 45 -15.48 -6.37 10.94
CA VAL A 45 -15.86 -7.68 10.37
C VAL A 45 -15.08 -8.01 9.10
N LEU A 46 -14.70 -7.00 8.31
CA LEU A 46 -13.92 -7.22 7.08
C LEU A 46 -12.42 -7.40 7.34
N GLY A 47 -11.95 -6.97 8.50
CA GLY A 47 -10.57 -7.10 8.94
C GLY A 47 -9.79 -5.78 9.01
N ASN A 48 -10.42 -4.63 8.78
CA ASN A 48 -9.76 -3.34 8.99
C ASN A 48 -9.33 -3.20 10.45
N LEU A 49 -8.12 -2.69 10.69
CA LEU A 49 -7.70 -2.28 12.03
C LEU A 49 -7.98 -0.78 12.19
N ILE A 50 -8.86 -0.45 13.11
CA ILE A 50 -9.27 0.93 13.41
C ILE A 50 -8.68 1.34 14.75
N VAL A 51 -7.84 2.36 14.72
CA VAL A 51 -7.19 2.98 15.89
C VAL A 51 -7.78 4.37 16.09
N TYR A 52 -8.34 4.60 17.25
CA TYR A 52 -8.91 5.89 17.62
C TYR A 52 -8.00 6.65 18.58
N LYS A 53 -7.85 7.95 18.31
CA LYS A 53 -7.20 8.91 19.21
C LYS A 53 -8.10 10.10 19.42
N LYS A 54 -8.43 10.37 20.69
CA LYS A 54 -9.29 11.47 21.09
C LYS A 54 -8.62 12.81 20.86
N GLY A 55 -9.35 13.70 20.22
CA GLY A 55 -8.94 15.09 19.97
C GLY A 55 -9.48 16.09 20.99
N THR A 56 -9.18 17.35 20.73
CA THR A 56 -9.65 18.50 21.53
C THR A 56 -10.91 19.15 20.97
N SER A 57 -11.29 18.82 19.72
CA SER A 57 -12.54 19.24 19.08
C SER A 57 -13.53 18.08 18.96
N ASP A 58 -14.73 18.38 18.53
CA ASP A 58 -15.79 17.41 18.17
C ASP A 58 -15.70 16.92 16.72
N LYS A 59 -14.74 17.42 15.93
CA LYS A 59 -14.55 17.03 14.53
C LYS A 59 -13.72 15.76 14.39
N ASN A 60 -14.06 14.94 13.41
CA ASN A 60 -13.45 13.66 13.14
C ASN A 60 -12.62 13.67 11.85
N LEU A 61 -11.38 13.22 11.93
CA LEU A 61 -10.46 13.01 10.81
C LEU A 61 -10.30 11.52 10.54
N LEU A 62 -10.62 11.07 9.34
CA LEU A 62 -10.40 9.72 8.86
C LEU A 62 -9.10 9.67 8.05
N LEU A 63 -8.16 8.83 8.46
CA LEU A 63 -6.92 8.56 7.75
C LEU A 63 -6.89 7.07 7.40
N CYS A 64 -6.78 6.75 6.11
CA CYS A 64 -6.68 5.38 5.63
C CYS A 64 -5.32 5.12 4.98
N ALA A 65 -4.77 3.92 5.22
CA ALA A 65 -3.63 3.34 4.50
C ALA A 65 -3.86 1.83 4.43
N HIS A 66 -3.62 1.21 3.27
CA HIS A 66 -3.99 -0.20 3.12
C HIS A 66 -2.87 -1.18 3.53
N MET A 67 -3.29 -2.23 4.24
CA MET A 67 -2.39 -3.28 4.71
C MET A 67 -2.08 -4.32 3.65
N ASP A 68 -2.95 -4.49 2.68
CA ASP A 68 -2.77 -5.51 1.67
C ASP A 68 -1.67 -5.15 0.66
N GLU A 69 -1.20 -6.17 -0.02
CA GLU A 69 -0.26 -6.08 -1.13
C GLU A 69 -0.78 -6.90 -2.30
N VAL A 70 -0.43 -6.54 -3.51
CA VAL A 70 -0.62 -7.40 -4.68
C VAL A 70 0.14 -8.72 -4.51
N GLY A 71 -0.43 -9.81 -4.97
CA GLY A 71 0.21 -11.12 -4.84
C GLY A 71 -0.41 -12.16 -5.74
N LEU A 72 -0.21 -13.43 -5.37
CA LEU A 72 -0.75 -14.55 -6.10
C LEU A 72 -1.55 -15.45 -5.14
N MET A 73 -2.39 -16.31 -5.72
CA MET A 73 -3.13 -17.33 -4.98
C MET A 73 -3.04 -18.66 -5.73
N VAL A 74 -2.68 -19.72 -5.00
CA VAL A 74 -2.63 -21.07 -5.58
C VAL A 74 -4.02 -21.44 -6.09
N ARG A 75 -4.09 -21.83 -7.36
CA ARG A 75 -5.32 -22.28 -8.01
C ARG A 75 -5.37 -23.80 -8.13
N TYR A 76 -4.23 -24.42 -8.40
CA TYR A 76 -4.14 -25.85 -8.69
C TYR A 76 -2.73 -26.37 -8.42
N VAL A 77 -2.61 -27.60 -7.95
CA VAL A 77 -1.36 -28.35 -7.81
C VAL A 77 -1.42 -29.52 -8.78
N ASP A 78 -0.44 -29.63 -9.69
CA ASP A 78 -0.41 -30.74 -10.66
C ASP A 78 0.17 -32.02 -10.04
N ASP A 79 0.06 -33.15 -10.76
CA ASP A 79 0.53 -34.45 -10.30
C ASP A 79 2.04 -34.50 -10.04
N ASN A 80 2.81 -33.56 -10.58
CA ASN A 80 4.26 -33.44 -10.40
C ASN A 80 4.62 -32.49 -9.25
N GLY A 81 3.64 -31.79 -8.64
CA GLY A 81 3.84 -30.84 -7.55
C GLY A 81 4.14 -29.41 -7.99
N PHE A 82 3.94 -29.07 -9.27
CA PHE A 82 4.00 -27.68 -9.70
C PHE A 82 2.69 -26.96 -9.37
N LEU A 83 2.81 -25.69 -8.90
CA LEU A 83 1.67 -24.89 -8.51
C LEU A 83 1.28 -23.93 -9.65
N TYR A 84 0.02 -23.95 -10.03
CA TYR A 84 -0.60 -22.95 -10.90
C TYR A 84 -1.36 -21.93 -10.04
N PHE A 85 -1.35 -20.68 -10.46
CA PHE A 85 -1.85 -19.57 -9.63
C PHE A 85 -2.66 -18.56 -10.44
N VAL A 86 -3.37 -17.72 -9.73
CA VAL A 86 -3.99 -16.48 -10.24
C VAL A 86 -3.37 -15.28 -9.56
N THR A 87 -3.42 -14.11 -10.20
CA THR A 87 -3.03 -12.85 -9.55
C THR A 87 -4.13 -12.36 -8.62
N VAL A 88 -3.73 -11.73 -7.53
CA VAL A 88 -4.57 -10.97 -6.62
C VAL A 88 -4.09 -9.54 -6.68
N GLY A 89 -4.96 -8.63 -7.15
CA GLY A 89 -4.57 -7.27 -7.53
C GLY A 89 -3.93 -7.17 -8.92
N GLY A 90 -3.45 -6.01 -9.24
CA GLY A 90 -2.95 -5.65 -10.57
C GLY A 90 -1.45 -5.95 -10.75
N ILE A 91 -1.07 -7.16 -11.14
CA ILE A 91 0.33 -7.53 -11.40
C ILE A 91 0.56 -7.68 -12.90
N ASP A 92 1.66 -7.09 -13.39
CA ASP A 92 2.16 -7.34 -14.74
C ASP A 92 2.89 -8.70 -14.78
N PRO A 93 2.45 -9.69 -15.57
CA PRO A 93 3.10 -11.00 -15.63
C PRO A 93 4.58 -10.96 -16.01
N ARG A 94 5.04 -9.90 -16.69
CA ARG A 94 6.45 -9.72 -17.05
C ARG A 94 7.35 -9.56 -15.83
N THR A 95 6.83 -9.04 -14.71
CA THR A 95 7.57 -8.85 -13.47
C THR A 95 7.67 -10.13 -12.64
N LEU A 96 6.93 -11.18 -12.98
CA LEU A 96 6.86 -12.44 -12.24
C LEU A 96 7.95 -13.46 -12.65
N LEU A 97 8.48 -13.34 -13.86
CA LEU A 97 9.46 -14.29 -14.39
C LEU A 97 10.70 -14.39 -13.50
N ALA A 98 11.07 -15.63 -13.14
CA ALA A 98 12.24 -15.96 -12.32
C ALA A 98 12.25 -15.33 -10.92
N GLN A 99 11.09 -14.88 -10.43
CA GLN A 99 10.98 -14.36 -9.06
C GLN A 99 10.91 -15.50 -8.04
N ARG A 100 11.49 -15.24 -6.87
CA ARG A 100 11.27 -16.02 -5.67
C ARG A 100 9.95 -15.62 -5.03
N VAL A 101 9.26 -16.60 -4.47
CA VAL A 101 7.98 -16.42 -3.79
C VAL A 101 7.94 -17.23 -2.49
N ARG A 102 7.05 -16.84 -1.58
CA ARG A 102 6.72 -17.62 -0.39
C ARG A 102 5.24 -17.99 -0.45
N VAL A 103 4.97 -19.29 -0.58
CA VAL A 103 3.61 -19.86 -0.47
C VAL A 103 3.27 -19.92 1.01
N GLN A 104 2.23 -19.25 1.43
CA GLN A 104 1.80 -19.18 2.83
C GLN A 104 0.84 -20.34 3.10
N THR A 105 1.34 -21.41 3.68
CA THR A 105 0.55 -22.61 4.02
C THR A 105 0.16 -22.62 5.49
N LYS A 106 -0.79 -23.47 5.86
CA LYS A 106 -1.17 -23.70 7.28
C LYS A 106 -0.02 -24.19 8.17
N ASN A 107 1.03 -24.74 7.57
CA ASN A 107 2.21 -25.24 8.29
C ASN A 107 3.40 -24.28 8.25
N GLY A 108 3.19 -23.07 7.74
CA GLY A 108 4.22 -22.03 7.55
C GLY A 108 4.59 -21.83 6.09
N PRO A 109 5.44 -20.84 5.82
CA PRO A 109 5.78 -20.45 4.45
C PRO A 109 6.72 -21.46 3.78
N ILE A 110 6.46 -21.77 2.50
CA ILE A 110 7.30 -22.57 1.64
C ILE A 110 7.91 -21.69 0.56
N LEU A 111 9.24 -21.75 0.39
CA LEU A 111 9.92 -21.06 -0.69
C LEU A 111 9.55 -21.70 -2.03
N GLY A 112 9.29 -20.86 -3.06
CA GLY A 112 9.11 -21.28 -4.43
C GLY A 112 9.81 -20.36 -5.42
N VAL A 113 9.90 -20.80 -6.67
CA VAL A 113 10.44 -20.02 -7.78
C VAL A 113 9.44 -20.06 -8.93
N ILE A 114 9.15 -18.89 -9.52
CA ILE A 114 8.27 -18.83 -10.69
C ILE A 114 9.06 -19.19 -11.93
N GLY A 115 8.63 -20.26 -12.59
CA GLY A 115 9.22 -20.79 -13.82
C GLY A 115 8.31 -20.63 -15.04
N THR A 116 8.90 -20.82 -16.22
CA THR A 116 8.25 -20.94 -17.52
C THR A 116 9.04 -21.86 -18.43
N LYS A 117 8.53 -22.17 -19.60
CA LYS A 117 9.26 -22.93 -20.62
C LYS A 117 10.59 -22.27 -20.96
N PRO A 118 11.71 -23.00 -20.93
CA PRO A 118 13.02 -22.42 -21.25
C PRO A 118 13.14 -22.04 -22.73
N ALA A 119 13.92 -21.00 -23.00
CA ALA A 119 14.04 -20.40 -24.33
C ALA A 119 14.46 -21.35 -25.44
N HIS A 120 15.26 -22.39 -25.13
CA HIS A 120 15.79 -23.32 -26.13
C HIS A 120 14.76 -24.35 -26.66
N ILE A 121 13.59 -24.45 -26.02
CA ILE A 121 12.46 -25.28 -26.50
C ILE A 121 11.26 -24.46 -26.93
N THR A 122 11.39 -23.11 -27.01
CA THR A 122 10.36 -22.19 -27.51
C THR A 122 10.73 -21.69 -28.91
N THR A 123 9.72 -21.35 -29.73
CA THR A 123 9.95 -20.74 -31.04
C THR A 123 10.41 -19.29 -30.90
N GLU A 124 11.02 -18.73 -31.95
CA GLU A 124 11.39 -17.31 -32.00
C GLU A 124 10.12 -16.42 -31.88
N ALA A 125 9.02 -16.81 -32.49
CA ALA A 125 7.75 -16.09 -32.40
C ALA A 125 7.17 -16.09 -30.99
N ASP A 126 7.37 -17.14 -30.20
CA ASP A 126 6.93 -17.20 -28.79
C ASP A 126 7.82 -16.31 -27.91
N ARG A 127 9.13 -16.30 -28.14
CA ARG A 127 10.07 -15.43 -27.40
C ARG A 127 9.84 -13.94 -27.65
N ALA A 128 9.27 -13.58 -28.81
CA ALA A 128 8.94 -12.19 -29.13
C ALA A 128 7.68 -11.67 -28.41
N LYS A 129 6.93 -12.56 -27.75
CA LYS A 129 5.69 -12.22 -27.01
C LYS A 129 5.94 -12.21 -25.51
N ALA A 130 5.14 -11.41 -24.79
CA ALA A 130 5.08 -11.55 -23.33
C ALA A 130 4.56 -12.95 -22.97
N VAL A 131 5.20 -13.59 -21.97
CA VAL A 131 4.76 -14.90 -21.49
C VAL A 131 3.39 -14.74 -20.81
N PRO A 132 2.37 -15.47 -21.26
CA PRO A 132 1.05 -15.39 -20.62
C PRO A 132 1.10 -15.98 -19.20
N LEU A 133 0.24 -15.49 -18.32
CA LEU A 133 0.16 -15.97 -16.93
C LEU A 133 -0.10 -17.49 -16.85
N SER A 134 -0.86 -18.03 -17.79
CA SER A 134 -1.17 -19.47 -17.89
C SER A 134 0.06 -20.37 -18.10
N ASP A 135 1.16 -19.82 -18.59
CA ASP A 135 2.39 -20.56 -18.87
C ASP A 135 3.41 -20.45 -17.74
N LEU A 136 3.05 -19.75 -16.67
CA LEU A 136 3.84 -19.62 -15.44
C LEU A 136 3.41 -20.69 -14.43
N TYR A 137 4.39 -21.20 -13.69
CA TYR A 137 4.18 -22.12 -12.58
C TYR A 137 5.13 -21.79 -11.43
N ILE A 138 4.82 -22.26 -10.23
CA ILE A 138 5.72 -22.19 -9.08
C ILE A 138 6.29 -23.59 -8.83
N ASP A 139 7.61 -23.65 -8.77
CA ASP A 139 8.38 -24.82 -8.34
C ASP A 139 8.84 -24.59 -6.89
N THR A 140 8.42 -25.46 -5.99
CA THR A 140 8.82 -25.41 -4.57
C THR A 140 10.06 -26.26 -4.28
N GLY A 141 10.54 -27.05 -5.25
CA GLY A 141 11.64 -27.99 -5.08
C GLY A 141 11.30 -29.20 -4.18
N LEU A 142 10.06 -29.31 -3.69
CA LEU A 142 9.61 -30.42 -2.87
C LEU A 142 9.10 -31.59 -3.75
N PRO A 143 9.22 -32.86 -3.28
CA PRO A 143 8.56 -33.98 -3.93
C PRO A 143 7.03 -33.76 -4.00
N ALA A 144 6.38 -34.20 -5.10
CA ALA A 144 4.96 -33.98 -5.35
C ALA A 144 4.06 -34.40 -4.17
N GLY A 145 4.30 -35.57 -3.56
CA GLY A 145 3.55 -35.99 -2.38
C GLY A 145 3.63 -35.00 -1.20
N LYS A 146 4.80 -34.37 -1.01
CA LYS A 146 4.96 -33.36 0.05
C LYS A 146 4.25 -32.04 -0.29
N VAL A 147 4.23 -31.66 -1.56
CA VAL A 147 3.47 -30.47 -2.00
C VAL A 147 1.98 -30.71 -1.75
N HIS A 148 1.43 -31.84 -2.17
CA HIS A 148 0.02 -32.19 -1.94
C HIS A 148 -0.37 -32.32 -0.45
N GLU A 149 0.57 -32.63 0.44
CA GLU A 149 0.33 -32.64 1.89
C GLU A 149 0.26 -31.24 2.51
N GLN A 150 0.94 -30.25 1.92
CA GLN A 150 1.19 -28.98 2.54
C GLN A 150 0.52 -27.78 1.85
N VAL A 151 0.31 -27.83 0.54
CA VAL A 151 -0.22 -26.74 -0.27
C VAL A 151 -1.63 -27.07 -0.72
N GLU A 152 -2.53 -26.08 -0.54
CA GLU A 152 -3.93 -26.20 -0.95
C GLU A 152 -4.31 -25.06 -1.90
N PRO A 153 -5.26 -25.27 -2.84
CA PRO A 153 -5.87 -24.17 -3.57
C PRO A 153 -6.45 -23.12 -2.61
N GLY A 154 -6.12 -21.83 -2.84
CA GLY A 154 -6.47 -20.74 -1.94
C GLY A 154 -5.35 -20.29 -1.01
N ASP A 155 -4.22 -21.00 -0.97
CA ASP A 155 -3.03 -20.54 -0.25
C ASP A 155 -2.49 -19.26 -0.93
N PRO A 156 -2.27 -18.17 -0.19
CA PRO A 156 -1.72 -16.94 -0.76
C PRO A 156 -0.22 -17.08 -0.99
N VAL A 157 0.26 -16.36 -2.00
CA VAL A 157 1.67 -16.36 -2.38
C VAL A 157 2.17 -14.94 -2.46
N VAL A 158 3.18 -14.62 -1.65
CA VAL A 158 3.82 -13.30 -1.66
C VAL A 158 5.14 -13.36 -2.43
N LEU A 159 5.49 -12.26 -3.08
CA LEU A 159 6.80 -12.09 -3.68
C LEU A 159 7.86 -12.04 -2.59
N ASP A 160 9.00 -12.73 -2.78
CA ASP A 160 10.06 -12.83 -1.76
C ASP A 160 11.18 -11.83 -2.05
N ARG A 161 11.05 -10.64 -1.48
CA ARG A 161 12.07 -9.59 -1.54
C ARG A 161 12.23 -8.94 -0.19
N GLN A 162 13.47 -8.68 0.20
CA GLN A 162 13.79 -7.97 1.44
C GLN A 162 13.90 -6.47 1.22
N TYR A 163 13.67 -5.71 2.28
CA TYR A 163 13.93 -4.29 2.34
C TYR A 163 15.42 -3.99 2.21
N GLU A 164 15.77 -3.10 1.30
CA GLU A 164 17.13 -2.63 1.08
C GLU A 164 17.14 -1.10 0.95
N GLU A 165 18.13 -0.49 1.57
CA GLU A 165 18.43 0.93 1.35
C GLU A 165 19.57 1.06 0.33
N PHE A 166 19.44 1.99 -0.61
CA PHE A 166 20.45 2.21 -1.62
C PHE A 166 20.49 3.67 -2.08
N GLY A 167 21.61 4.06 -2.69
CA GLY A 167 21.81 5.42 -3.16
C GLY A 167 21.65 6.45 -2.04
N ASP A 168 21.03 7.57 -2.36
CA ASP A 168 20.80 8.67 -1.43
C ASP A 168 19.35 8.62 -0.90
N GLY A 169 19.16 7.96 0.25
CA GLY A 169 17.87 7.89 0.94
C GLY A 169 16.76 7.17 0.19
N ARG A 170 17.11 6.28 -0.77
CA ARG A 170 16.16 5.44 -1.49
C ARG A 170 15.96 4.11 -0.78
N ILE A 171 14.75 3.58 -0.91
CA ILE A 171 14.36 2.27 -0.40
C ILE A 171 13.88 1.42 -1.56
N CYS A 172 14.31 0.16 -1.58
CA CYS A 172 13.78 -0.87 -2.45
C CYS A 172 13.18 -2.00 -1.59
N ALA A 173 11.91 -2.29 -1.79
CA ALA A 173 11.23 -3.41 -1.13
C ALA A 173 10.02 -3.87 -1.96
N LYS A 174 9.46 -5.03 -1.60
CA LYS A 174 8.09 -5.36 -1.99
C LYS A 174 7.11 -4.54 -1.17
N ALA A 175 5.89 -4.39 -1.65
CA ALA A 175 4.76 -3.85 -0.90
C ALA A 175 5.01 -2.46 -0.28
N LEU A 176 5.88 -1.60 -0.87
CA LEU A 176 5.91 -0.20 -0.49
C LEU A 176 4.55 0.45 -0.75
N ASP A 177 3.84 -0.04 -1.74
CA ASP A 177 2.42 0.10 -1.96
C ASP A 177 1.67 -0.97 -1.12
N ASP A 178 1.00 -0.63 -0.01
CA ASP A 178 1.04 0.69 0.64
C ASP A 178 1.61 0.59 2.08
N ARG A 179 2.57 -0.31 2.32
CA ARG A 179 3.23 -0.38 3.64
C ARG A 179 3.98 0.90 3.99
N ALA A 180 4.26 1.76 2.99
CA ALA A 180 4.84 3.07 3.22
C ALA A 180 3.80 4.04 3.84
N GLY A 181 2.57 4.07 3.36
CA GLY A 181 1.46 4.81 3.97
C GLY A 181 1.08 4.23 5.34
N VAL A 182 1.01 2.89 5.45
CA VAL A 182 0.81 2.18 6.74
C VAL A 182 1.87 2.58 7.76
N PHE A 183 3.13 2.63 7.37
CA PHE A 183 4.24 3.08 8.21
C PHE A 183 4.05 4.51 8.72
N VAL A 184 3.76 5.44 7.80
CA VAL A 184 3.53 6.85 8.14
C VAL A 184 2.34 6.99 9.10
N LEU A 185 1.24 6.28 8.83
CA LEU A 185 0.06 6.29 9.69
C LEU A 185 0.34 5.70 11.08
N ALA A 186 1.12 4.62 11.14
CA ALA A 186 1.52 4.01 12.42
C ALA A 186 2.42 4.94 13.24
N GLU A 187 3.39 5.61 12.61
CA GLU A 187 4.25 6.59 13.27
C GLU A 187 3.43 7.81 13.76
N LEU A 188 2.43 8.23 12.99
CA LEU A 188 1.50 9.27 13.44
C LEU A 188 0.77 8.84 14.72
N VAL A 189 0.20 7.65 14.77
CA VAL A 189 -0.48 7.12 15.97
C VAL A 189 0.45 7.09 17.18
N ARG A 190 1.70 6.66 16.99
CA ARG A 190 2.71 6.55 18.08
C ARG A 190 3.11 7.91 18.66
N THR A 191 3.14 8.95 17.86
CA THR A 191 3.71 10.25 18.22
C THR A 191 2.65 11.32 18.51
N LEU A 192 1.42 11.14 17.99
CA LEU A 192 0.35 12.13 18.09
C LEU A 192 -0.14 12.30 19.53
N LYS A 193 -0.04 13.54 20.04
CA LYS A 193 -0.51 13.95 21.37
C LYS A 193 -1.47 15.12 21.25
N ASN A 194 -2.62 15.02 21.93
CA ASN A 194 -3.64 16.07 22.01
C ASN A 194 -3.97 16.69 20.64
N PRO A 195 -4.36 15.87 19.63
CA PRO A 195 -4.70 16.39 18.32
C PRO A 195 -5.92 17.32 18.36
N PHE A 196 -6.07 18.17 17.35
CA PHE A 196 -7.29 18.95 17.15
C PHE A 196 -8.49 18.06 16.83
N TYR A 197 -8.34 17.18 15.83
CA TYR A 197 -9.38 16.21 15.46
C TYR A 197 -9.41 15.00 16.38
N ASN A 198 -10.57 14.39 16.55
CA ASN A 198 -10.65 12.97 16.85
C ASN A 198 -10.11 12.23 15.63
N VAL A 199 -9.03 11.47 15.78
CA VAL A 199 -8.36 10.79 14.66
C VAL A 199 -8.77 9.32 14.62
N TYR A 200 -9.33 8.91 13.51
CA TYR A 200 -9.56 7.51 13.15
C TYR A 200 -8.48 7.09 12.14
N ALA A 201 -7.43 6.46 12.63
CA ALA A 201 -6.40 5.84 11.80
C ALA A 201 -6.85 4.43 11.43
N VAL A 202 -7.17 4.22 10.16
CA VAL A 202 -7.70 2.96 9.65
C VAL A 202 -6.66 2.31 8.74
N PHE A 203 -6.19 1.16 9.16
CA PHE A 203 -5.36 0.29 8.34
C PHE A 203 -6.31 -0.64 7.59
N THR A 204 -6.54 -0.31 6.32
CA THR A 204 -7.58 -0.94 5.49
C THR A 204 -7.12 -2.27 4.90
N VAL A 205 -8.08 -3.09 4.49
CA VAL A 205 -7.87 -4.38 3.81
C VAL A 205 -8.45 -4.34 2.41
N GLN A 206 -7.92 -5.18 1.51
CA GLN A 206 -8.50 -5.42 0.18
C GLN A 206 -8.68 -4.14 -0.67
N GLU A 207 -7.73 -3.21 -0.57
CA GLU A 207 -7.69 -2.04 -1.44
C GLU A 207 -7.48 -2.45 -2.89
N GLU A 208 -6.47 -3.28 -3.14
CA GLU A 208 -5.95 -3.74 -4.43
C GLU A 208 -6.97 -4.54 -5.27
N VAL A 209 -8.04 -4.97 -4.63
CA VAL A 209 -9.14 -5.72 -5.26
C VAL A 209 -10.46 -4.96 -5.24
N GLY A 210 -10.41 -3.63 -5.00
CA GLY A 210 -11.55 -2.73 -5.16
C GLY A 210 -11.94 -1.91 -3.95
N LEU A 211 -11.00 -1.38 -3.15
CA LEU A 211 -11.21 -0.40 -2.07
C LEU A 211 -12.20 -0.88 -0.98
N ARG A 212 -12.22 -2.20 -0.74
CA ARG A 212 -13.34 -2.83 0.02
C ARG A 212 -13.31 -2.45 1.49
N GLY A 213 -12.12 -2.45 2.09
CA GLY A 213 -11.94 -2.10 3.50
C GLY A 213 -12.33 -0.66 3.79
N ALA A 214 -11.84 0.28 3.00
CA ALA A 214 -12.18 1.69 3.17
C ALA A 214 -13.67 1.96 2.97
N THR A 215 -14.34 1.23 2.08
CA THR A 215 -15.80 1.35 1.89
C THR A 215 -16.56 1.07 3.18
N THR A 216 -16.22 0.00 3.88
CA THR A 216 -16.90 -0.36 5.14
C THR A 216 -16.48 0.53 6.29
N ALA A 217 -15.20 0.90 6.38
CA ALA A 217 -14.69 1.76 7.42
C ALA A 217 -15.29 3.17 7.34
N ALA A 218 -15.29 3.80 6.16
CA ALA A 218 -15.85 5.12 5.95
C ALA A 218 -17.38 5.17 6.22
N PHE A 219 -18.08 4.08 5.92
CA PHE A 219 -19.51 3.98 6.29
C PHE A 219 -19.73 3.91 7.81
N GLY A 220 -18.83 3.24 8.53
CA GLY A 220 -18.91 3.05 9.99
C GLY A 220 -18.44 4.26 10.82
N ILE A 221 -17.75 5.24 10.21
CA ILE A 221 -17.16 6.40 10.88
C ILE A 221 -17.84 7.69 10.43
N GLU A 222 -18.25 8.54 11.37
CA GLU A 222 -18.79 9.89 11.08
C GLU A 222 -17.60 10.85 10.88
N ALA A 223 -17.01 10.88 9.69
CA ALA A 223 -15.85 11.70 9.40
C ALA A 223 -16.25 13.06 8.79
N ASP A 224 -15.60 14.13 9.26
CA ASP A 224 -15.73 15.48 8.70
C ASP A 224 -14.72 15.73 7.58
N LEU A 225 -13.62 14.97 7.57
CA LEU A 225 -12.53 15.05 6.61
C LEU A 225 -11.87 13.68 6.45
N GLY A 226 -11.45 13.34 5.24
CA GLY A 226 -10.80 12.05 4.96
C GLY A 226 -9.53 12.18 4.13
N PHE A 227 -8.49 11.41 4.46
CA PHE A 227 -7.31 11.25 3.63
C PHE A 227 -7.01 9.76 3.40
N ALA A 228 -6.69 9.42 2.15
CA ALA A 228 -5.99 8.20 1.83
C ALA A 228 -4.49 8.50 1.75
N LEU A 229 -3.69 7.82 2.57
CA LEU A 229 -2.23 7.83 2.50
C LEU A 229 -1.87 6.61 1.66
N ASP A 230 -1.28 6.81 0.50
CA ASP A 230 -1.16 5.74 -0.48
C ASP A 230 0.06 5.95 -1.39
N SER A 231 0.55 4.88 -2.01
CA SER A 231 1.59 4.98 -3.02
C SER A 231 0.99 5.30 -4.40
N THR A 232 1.80 5.83 -5.30
CA THR A 232 1.40 6.11 -6.68
C THR A 232 2.56 5.92 -7.64
N GLY A 233 2.29 5.37 -8.82
CA GLY A 233 3.29 5.19 -9.86
C GLY A 233 3.91 6.53 -10.29
N ALA A 234 5.21 6.67 -10.11
CA ALA A 234 5.92 7.92 -10.35
C ALA A 234 5.99 8.30 -11.83
N ALA A 235 6.28 7.34 -12.71
CA ALA A 235 6.55 7.52 -14.13
C ALA A 235 7.75 8.46 -14.43
N ASP A 236 8.58 8.79 -13.46
CA ASP A 236 9.81 9.58 -13.60
C ASP A 236 11.00 8.70 -14.03
N ILE A 237 10.82 7.94 -15.09
CA ILE A 237 11.73 6.92 -15.61
C ILE A 237 12.18 7.24 -17.05
N PRO A 238 13.29 6.66 -17.54
CA PRO A 238 13.72 6.81 -18.93
C PRO A 238 12.60 6.40 -19.90
N GLY A 239 12.47 7.18 -20.98
CA GLY A 239 11.45 6.94 -22.01
C GLY A 239 10.06 7.49 -21.70
N CYS A 240 9.82 8.02 -20.50
CA CYS A 240 8.59 8.71 -20.16
C CYS A 240 8.76 10.23 -20.32
N ALA A 241 7.90 10.86 -21.12
CA ALA A 241 7.96 12.30 -21.33
C ALA A 241 7.56 13.05 -20.03
N PRO A 242 8.18 14.22 -19.71
CA PRO A 242 7.94 14.93 -18.44
C PRO A 242 6.48 15.27 -18.15
N HIS A 243 5.65 15.51 -19.16
CA HIS A 243 4.23 15.79 -18.97
C HIS A 243 3.39 14.56 -18.61
N ASN A 244 3.97 13.36 -18.69
CA ASN A 244 3.36 12.10 -18.26
C ASN A 244 3.81 11.69 -16.84
N HIS A 245 4.73 12.44 -16.23
CA HIS A 245 5.11 12.18 -14.85
C HIS A 245 3.95 12.55 -13.93
N ILE A 246 3.49 11.58 -13.14
CA ILE A 246 2.43 11.80 -12.14
C ILE A 246 3.01 12.51 -10.92
N VAL A 247 4.10 11.94 -10.41
CA VAL A 247 4.93 12.44 -9.30
C VAL A 247 6.38 12.01 -9.54
N ARG A 248 7.32 12.48 -8.70
CA ARG A 248 8.74 12.10 -8.77
C ARG A 248 9.21 11.57 -7.42
N VAL A 249 10.00 10.51 -7.43
CA VAL A 249 10.62 9.96 -6.23
C VAL A 249 11.64 10.95 -5.66
N GLY A 250 11.45 11.39 -4.42
CA GLY A 250 12.20 12.45 -3.77
C GLY A 250 11.64 13.85 -4.01
N GLY A 251 10.47 13.96 -4.63
CA GLY A 251 9.77 15.23 -4.85
C GLY A 251 8.88 15.68 -3.68
N GLY A 252 8.86 14.92 -2.59
CA GLY A 252 7.99 15.18 -1.46
C GLY A 252 6.60 14.55 -1.62
N VAL A 253 5.70 14.85 -0.68
CA VAL A 253 4.33 14.33 -0.69
C VAL A 253 3.54 14.81 -1.92
N GLY A 254 2.90 13.89 -2.61
CA GLY A 254 1.97 14.18 -3.71
C GLY A 254 0.60 14.58 -3.17
N VAL A 255 0.22 15.84 -3.31
CA VAL A 255 -1.14 16.32 -2.98
C VAL A 255 -2.01 16.14 -4.23
N SER A 256 -2.99 15.26 -4.15
CA SER A 256 -3.82 14.92 -5.32
C SER A 256 -4.83 16.00 -5.64
N VAL A 257 -4.86 16.45 -6.90
CA VAL A 257 -5.93 17.31 -7.42
C VAL A 257 -7.02 16.48 -8.08
N ILE A 258 -6.62 15.43 -8.79
CA ILE A 258 -7.53 14.51 -9.49
C ILE A 258 -6.88 13.12 -9.66
N ASP A 259 -7.69 12.09 -9.57
CA ASP A 259 -7.38 10.76 -10.08
C ASP A 259 -8.60 10.13 -10.79
N GLY A 260 -8.55 8.83 -11.10
CA GLY A 260 -9.64 8.14 -11.80
C GLY A 260 -10.94 8.01 -11.00
N ARG A 261 -10.91 8.30 -9.69
CA ARG A 261 -12.06 8.14 -8.79
C ARG A 261 -12.38 9.37 -7.95
N THR A 262 -11.45 10.32 -7.81
CA THR A 262 -11.56 11.45 -6.87
C THR A 262 -11.15 12.75 -7.52
N ILE A 263 -11.89 13.82 -7.26
CA ILE A 263 -11.48 15.21 -7.49
C ILE A 263 -11.48 15.89 -6.12
N THR A 264 -10.30 16.32 -5.67
CA THR A 264 -10.17 16.98 -4.37
C THR A 264 -10.89 18.33 -4.38
N PRO A 265 -11.73 18.65 -3.37
CA PRO A 265 -12.34 19.98 -3.26
C PRO A 265 -11.29 21.08 -3.30
N THR A 266 -11.54 22.15 -4.04
CA THR A 266 -10.58 23.23 -4.26
C THR A 266 -10.06 23.84 -2.97
N TRP A 267 -10.93 24.12 -2.00
CA TRP A 267 -10.54 24.67 -0.70
C TRP A 267 -9.56 23.76 0.05
N LEU A 268 -9.78 22.42 -0.02
CA LEU A 268 -8.92 21.44 0.65
C LEU A 268 -7.56 21.34 -0.03
N PHE A 269 -7.55 21.29 -1.37
CA PHE A 269 -6.32 21.27 -2.14
C PHE A 269 -5.46 22.51 -1.91
N GLU A 270 -6.06 23.71 -1.99
CA GLU A 270 -5.35 24.97 -1.73
C GLU A 270 -4.88 25.06 -0.27
N GLY A 271 -5.72 24.67 0.70
CA GLY A 271 -5.35 24.66 2.11
C GLY A 271 -4.15 23.74 2.40
N LEU A 272 -4.11 22.55 1.82
CA LEU A 272 -2.96 21.62 1.96
C LEU A 272 -1.68 22.21 1.36
N LYS A 273 -1.78 22.86 0.19
CA LYS A 273 -0.64 23.56 -0.43
C LYS A 273 -0.12 24.69 0.44
N ASP A 274 -1.03 25.47 1.04
CA ASP A 274 -0.66 26.58 1.91
C ASP A 274 0.05 26.08 3.17
N ILE A 275 -0.42 24.99 3.78
CA ILE A 275 0.28 24.33 4.88
C ILE A 275 1.68 23.89 4.45
N CYS A 276 1.82 23.21 3.30
CA CYS A 276 3.13 22.77 2.80
C CYS A 276 4.09 23.96 2.62
N ARG A 277 3.61 25.09 2.09
CA ARG A 277 4.43 26.30 1.92
C ARG A 277 4.84 26.93 3.26
N GLN A 278 3.90 27.07 4.19
CA GLN A 278 4.12 27.70 5.50
C GLN A 278 5.09 26.87 6.36
N GLU A 279 4.90 25.57 6.39
CA GLU A 279 5.70 24.63 7.18
C GLU A 279 6.97 24.16 6.46
N LYS A 280 7.20 24.62 5.21
CA LYS A 280 8.33 24.23 4.35
C LYS A 280 8.42 22.71 4.13
N ILE A 281 7.26 22.08 4.04
CA ILE A 281 7.14 20.65 3.71
C ILE A 281 7.40 20.50 2.21
N ASN A 282 8.25 19.54 1.84
CA ASN A 282 8.45 19.24 0.42
C ASN A 282 7.23 18.56 -0.17
N TRP A 283 6.69 19.09 -1.26
CA TRP A 283 5.45 18.59 -1.85
C TRP A 283 5.41 18.77 -3.37
N GLN A 284 4.53 18.05 -4.01
CA GLN A 284 4.27 18.13 -5.45
C GLN A 284 2.79 17.94 -5.74
N VAL A 285 2.33 18.44 -6.89
CA VAL A 285 0.96 18.19 -7.35
C VAL A 285 0.89 16.77 -7.92
N ARG A 286 -0.08 15.97 -7.45
CA ARG A 286 -0.42 14.71 -8.09
C ARG A 286 -1.64 14.93 -8.99
N CYS A 287 -1.47 14.62 -10.27
CA CYS A 287 -2.52 14.64 -11.27
C CYS A 287 -2.47 13.34 -12.08
N ALA A 288 -3.34 12.40 -11.77
CA ALA A 288 -3.36 11.07 -12.36
C ALA A 288 -4.75 10.78 -12.94
N PRO A 289 -4.93 10.79 -14.27
CA PRO A 289 -6.27 10.61 -14.85
C PRO A 289 -6.78 9.16 -14.80
N ARG A 290 -5.98 8.24 -14.28
CA ARG A 290 -6.29 6.81 -14.15
C ARG A 290 -5.87 6.31 -12.77
N GLY A 291 -6.38 5.12 -12.40
CA GLY A 291 -6.20 4.55 -11.07
C GLY A 291 -7.12 5.20 -10.05
N GLY A 292 -7.01 4.80 -8.83
CA GLY A 292 -7.77 5.31 -7.69
C GLY A 292 -7.16 4.74 -6.43
N ASN A 293 -7.66 5.14 -5.29
CA ASN A 293 -7.25 4.71 -3.97
C ASN A 293 -8.44 4.84 -3.01
N ASP A 294 -8.21 4.58 -1.73
CA ASP A 294 -9.24 4.63 -0.70
C ASP A 294 -10.02 5.95 -0.62
N ALA A 295 -9.43 7.10 -1.04
CA ALA A 295 -10.16 8.37 -1.12
C ALA A 295 -11.37 8.29 -2.06
N GLY A 296 -11.31 7.42 -3.07
CA GLY A 296 -12.38 7.21 -4.06
C GLY A 296 -13.67 6.63 -3.49
N VAL A 297 -13.63 6.01 -2.32
CA VAL A 297 -14.83 5.51 -1.61
C VAL A 297 -15.11 6.32 -0.35
N ILE A 298 -14.08 6.91 0.26
CA ILE A 298 -14.26 7.80 1.42
C ILE A 298 -15.16 8.97 1.05
N HIS A 299 -14.86 9.69 -0.06
CA HIS A 299 -15.61 10.88 -0.45
C HIS A 299 -17.07 10.62 -0.83
N LEU A 300 -17.40 9.38 -1.20
CA LEU A 300 -18.76 8.96 -1.55
C LEU A 300 -19.54 8.39 -0.36
N SER A 301 -18.91 8.26 0.81
CA SER A 301 -19.57 7.66 1.97
C SER A 301 -20.66 8.57 2.51
N LYS A 302 -21.81 7.96 2.89
CA LYS A 302 -22.98 8.63 3.47
C LYS A 302 -23.50 9.79 2.60
N THR A 303 -23.40 11.03 3.10
CA THR A 303 -23.81 12.26 2.38
C THR A 303 -22.63 12.93 1.67
N GLY A 304 -21.47 12.32 1.72
CA GLY A 304 -20.21 12.85 1.16
C GLY A 304 -19.28 13.36 2.26
N ILE A 305 -17.99 13.04 2.09
CA ILE A 305 -16.89 13.48 2.98
C ILE A 305 -15.85 14.20 2.12
N PRO A 306 -15.46 15.45 2.44
CA PRO A 306 -14.33 16.07 1.78
C PRO A 306 -13.09 15.19 1.92
N ALA A 307 -12.49 14.76 0.79
CA ALA A 307 -11.37 13.84 0.83
C ALA A 307 -10.27 14.19 -0.17
N CYS A 308 -9.05 13.77 0.14
CA CYS A 308 -7.88 13.91 -0.71
C CYS A 308 -6.98 12.69 -0.57
N ALA A 309 -6.36 12.25 -1.67
CA ALA A 309 -5.24 11.32 -1.61
C ALA A 309 -3.94 12.08 -1.40
N LEU A 310 -3.16 11.66 -0.41
CA LEU A 310 -1.81 12.12 -0.12
C LEU A 310 -0.84 10.99 -0.48
N SER A 311 -0.07 11.17 -1.55
CA SER A 311 0.58 10.05 -2.22
C SER A 311 2.10 10.07 -2.07
N LEU A 312 2.67 8.87 -1.95
CA LEU A 312 4.09 8.60 -1.99
C LEU A 312 4.50 8.14 -3.39
N ALA A 313 5.55 8.71 -3.95
CA ALA A 313 6.04 8.32 -5.26
C ALA A 313 6.70 6.94 -5.20
N ALA A 314 6.28 6.00 -6.06
CA ALA A 314 6.88 4.69 -6.20
C ALA A 314 7.21 4.39 -7.68
N ARG A 315 8.46 4.00 -7.97
CA ARG A 315 8.81 3.36 -9.24
C ARG A 315 8.60 1.86 -9.14
N ASN A 316 8.34 1.22 -10.25
CA ASN A 316 8.10 -0.23 -10.33
C ASN A 316 6.96 -0.72 -9.43
N ILE A 317 5.95 0.11 -9.23
CA ILE A 317 4.78 -0.21 -8.40
C ILE A 317 4.16 -1.56 -8.81
N HIS A 318 3.57 -2.29 -7.86
CA HIS A 318 3.03 -3.64 -8.06
C HIS A 318 4.08 -4.68 -8.51
N SER A 319 5.30 -4.52 -8.05
CA SER A 319 6.39 -5.50 -8.27
C SER A 319 7.12 -5.81 -6.95
N CYS A 320 8.02 -6.78 -7.00
CA CYS A 320 8.85 -7.11 -5.82
C CYS A 320 9.99 -6.08 -5.57
N VAL A 321 10.18 -5.09 -6.44
CA VAL A 321 11.31 -4.12 -6.40
C VAL A 321 10.82 -2.68 -6.53
N GLU A 322 9.80 -2.33 -5.77
CA GLU A 322 9.31 -0.97 -5.69
C GLU A 322 10.36 -0.05 -5.08
N VAL A 323 10.45 1.17 -5.60
CA VAL A 323 11.45 2.16 -5.15
C VAL A 323 10.76 3.44 -4.74
N SER A 324 10.99 3.87 -3.50
CA SER A 324 10.50 5.13 -2.94
C SER A 324 11.63 5.89 -2.20
N ALA A 325 11.32 7.05 -1.64
CA ALA A 325 12.27 7.89 -0.90
C ALA A 325 11.85 8.09 0.54
N LYS A 326 12.80 7.99 1.48
CA LYS A 326 12.57 8.31 2.90
C LYS A 326 12.06 9.73 3.09
N SER A 327 12.61 10.69 2.34
CA SER A 327 12.22 12.11 2.39
C SER A 327 10.75 12.34 2.03
N ASP A 328 10.17 11.53 1.14
CA ASP A 328 8.76 11.66 0.76
C ASP A 328 7.85 11.17 1.89
N MET A 329 8.24 10.09 2.60
CA MET A 329 7.53 9.59 3.78
C MET A 329 7.61 10.59 4.95
N GLU A 330 8.78 11.21 5.16
CA GLU A 330 8.97 12.28 6.15
C GLU A 330 8.07 13.50 5.83
N ALA A 331 7.96 13.87 4.55
CA ALA A 331 7.11 14.96 4.11
C ALA A 331 5.61 14.64 4.31
N LEU A 332 5.18 13.43 3.98
CA LEU A 332 3.81 12.97 4.24
C LEU A 332 3.51 12.98 5.75
N PHE A 333 4.41 12.44 6.57
CA PHE A 333 4.26 12.45 8.02
C PHE A 333 4.11 13.87 8.59
N GLN A 334 4.94 14.83 8.12
CA GLN A 334 4.86 16.22 8.55
C GLN A 334 3.50 16.84 8.20
N LEU A 335 3.02 16.61 6.97
CA LEU A 335 1.74 17.16 6.51
C LEU A 335 0.55 16.62 7.31
N VAL A 336 0.46 15.29 7.45
CA VAL A 336 -0.67 14.69 8.18
C VAL A 336 -0.61 14.99 9.68
N SER A 337 0.59 15.09 10.26
CA SER A 337 0.79 15.51 11.65
C SER A 337 0.34 16.94 11.89
N TYR A 338 0.66 17.86 10.96
CA TYR A 338 0.21 19.24 11.05
C TYR A 338 -1.32 19.32 11.00
N VAL A 339 -1.93 18.68 10.01
CA VAL A 339 -3.40 18.70 9.86
C VAL A 339 -4.08 18.09 11.08
N ALA A 340 -3.61 16.94 11.58
CA ALA A 340 -4.18 16.31 12.76
C ALA A 340 -4.10 17.19 14.02
N LYS A 341 -3.00 17.97 14.17
CA LYS A 341 -2.75 18.82 15.35
C LYS A 341 -3.43 20.18 15.29
N HIS A 342 -3.56 20.76 14.11
CA HIS A 342 -3.99 22.17 13.97
C HIS A 342 -5.32 22.34 13.24
N GLY A 343 -5.79 21.30 12.58
CA GLY A 343 -6.98 21.38 11.74
C GLY A 343 -6.70 22.00 10.37
N ILE A 344 -7.68 21.90 9.51
CA ILE A 344 -7.77 22.61 8.23
C ILE A 344 -9.24 23.03 8.04
N GLU A 345 -9.47 24.28 7.69
CA GLU A 345 -10.82 24.81 7.59
C GLU A 345 -11.11 25.29 6.17
N GLN A 346 -12.37 25.15 5.79
CA GLN A 346 -12.89 25.78 4.58
C GLN A 346 -12.98 27.29 4.83
N LYS A 347 -12.12 28.04 4.15
CA LYS A 347 -12.16 29.52 4.17
C LYS A 347 -13.22 30.05 3.22
#